data_4f895806e2ec2c417945a57af840a89f
#
_entry.id   4f895806e2ec2c417945a57af840a89f
#
_cell.length_a   1.000
_cell.length_b   1.000
_cell.length_c   1.000
_cell.angle_alpha   90.00
_cell.angle_beta   90.00
_cell.angle_gamma   90.00
#
_symmetry.space_group_name_H-M   'P 1'
#
loop_
_entity.id
_entity.type
_entity.pdbx_description
1 polymer ?
#
loop_
_entity_poly.entity_id
_entity_poly.type
_entity_poly.pdbx_seq_one_letter_code
_entity_poly.pdbx_strand_id
1 'polypeptide(L)'
;MAKIDLLLGLQWGDEGKGKVVDALTPHYDIVARFQGGPNAGHTIEFDGKKFVLHTIPSGIFNEKCINVIGNGVIIDAKIFKDEIDKLAESGIDIRDRLFISNKSHLIIP
;
A
#
# COMPACT_ATOMS: atom_id res chain seq x y z
N MET A 1 0.25 21.47 -11.96
CA MET A 1 -0.34 21.88 -10.67
C MET A 1 -0.53 20.65 -9.78
N ALA A 2 -0.06 20.75 -8.57
CA ALA A 2 -0.20 19.63 -7.62
C ALA A 2 -1.65 19.44 -7.20
N LYS A 3 -2.06 18.19 -7.06
CA LYS A 3 -3.40 17.83 -6.65
C LYS A 3 -3.33 16.77 -5.56
N ILE A 4 -4.07 16.97 -4.48
CA ILE A 4 -4.17 16.02 -3.37
C ILE A 4 -5.61 15.58 -3.23
N ASP A 5 -5.84 14.27 -3.26
CA ASP A 5 -7.14 13.68 -3.02
C ASP A 5 -7.06 12.75 -1.81
N LEU A 6 -8.10 12.81 -0.99
CA LEU A 6 -8.21 11.99 0.22
C LEU A 6 -9.40 11.04 0.08
N LEU A 7 -9.12 9.74 0.24
CA LEU A 7 -10.16 8.73 0.19
C LEU A 7 -10.41 8.20 1.59
N LEU A 8 -11.65 8.32 2.06
CA LEU A 8 -12.08 7.87 3.37
C LEU A 8 -13.25 6.91 3.27
N GLY A 9 -13.25 5.89 4.12
CA GLY A 9 -14.42 5.06 4.35
C GLY A 9 -15.22 5.62 5.52
N LEU A 10 -16.48 5.86 5.31
CA LEU A 10 -17.36 6.47 6.32
C LEU A 10 -18.33 5.50 6.96
N GLN A 11 -18.19 4.21 6.70
CA GLN A 11 -19.09 3.19 7.22
C GLN A 11 -18.33 2.10 8.00
N TRP A 12 -18.50 0.86 7.62
CA TRP A 12 -18.08 -0.29 8.43
C TRP A 12 -16.65 -0.77 8.22
N GLY A 13 -15.85 -0.07 7.43
CA GLY A 13 -14.46 -0.45 7.21
C GLY A 13 -14.21 -1.37 6.02
N ASP A 14 -15.23 -1.94 5.43
CA ASP A 14 -15.11 -2.81 4.25
C ASP A 14 -15.97 -2.28 3.10
N GLU A 15 -15.73 -1.04 2.70
CA GLU A 15 -16.52 -0.34 1.69
C GLU A 15 -15.95 -0.47 0.28
N GLY A 16 -14.90 -1.28 0.08
CA GLY A 16 -14.29 -1.41 -1.23
C GLY A 16 -13.34 -0.28 -1.59
N LYS A 17 -12.78 0.42 -0.60
CA LYS A 17 -11.81 1.49 -0.84
C LYS A 17 -10.64 1.04 -1.70
N GLY A 18 -10.18 -0.19 -1.50
CA GLY A 18 -9.06 -0.72 -2.25
C GLY A 18 -9.30 -0.71 -3.76
N LYS A 19 -10.49 -1.11 -4.18
CA LYS A 19 -10.84 -1.11 -5.61
C LYS A 19 -10.87 0.28 -6.20
N VAL A 20 -11.35 1.25 -5.42
CA VAL A 20 -11.36 2.66 -5.86
C VAL A 20 -9.93 3.19 -5.97
N VAL A 21 -9.09 2.89 -5.00
CA VAL A 21 -7.67 3.28 -5.05
C VAL A 21 -6.98 2.68 -6.26
N ASP A 22 -7.22 1.40 -6.56
CA ASP A 22 -6.61 0.74 -7.72
C ASP A 22 -7.00 1.44 -9.02
N ALA A 23 -8.26 1.83 -9.15
CA ALA A 23 -8.75 2.53 -10.34
C ALA A 23 -8.14 3.93 -10.48
N LEU A 24 -7.85 4.60 -9.36
CA LEU A 24 -7.34 5.96 -9.36
C LEU A 24 -5.82 6.05 -9.42
N THR A 25 -5.12 5.04 -8.95
CA THR A 25 -3.65 5.05 -8.83
C THR A 25 -2.92 5.48 -10.10
N PRO A 26 -3.30 5.04 -11.33
CA PRO A 26 -2.60 5.47 -12.52
C PRO A 26 -2.62 6.97 -12.79
N HIS A 27 -3.50 7.71 -12.11
CA HIS A 27 -3.64 9.16 -12.30
C HIS A 27 -2.83 9.98 -11.28
N TYR A 28 -2.10 9.31 -10.37
CA TYR A 28 -1.37 10.00 -9.31
C TYR A 28 0.10 9.62 -9.32
N ASP A 29 0.93 10.58 -8.92
CA ASP A 29 2.37 10.37 -8.80
C ASP A 29 2.76 9.78 -7.45
N ILE A 30 1.96 10.03 -6.43
CA ILE A 30 2.22 9.57 -5.07
C ILE A 30 0.95 8.97 -4.49
N VAL A 31 1.07 7.77 -3.94
CA VAL A 31 0.00 7.13 -3.17
C VAL A 31 0.49 6.94 -1.74
N ALA A 32 -0.26 7.49 -0.80
CA ALA A 32 0.11 7.42 0.61
C ALA A 32 -0.98 6.72 1.41
N ARG A 33 -0.56 5.82 2.29
CA ARG A 33 -1.41 5.25 3.32
C ARG A 33 -1.05 5.92 4.64
N PHE A 34 -2.02 6.50 5.32
CA PHE A 34 -1.74 7.32 6.49
C PHE A 34 -2.23 6.73 7.81
N GLN A 35 -3.05 5.71 7.78
CA GLN A 35 -3.54 5.05 8.99
C GLN A 35 -3.94 3.61 8.72
N GLY A 36 -4.13 2.85 9.80
CA GLY A 36 -4.57 1.49 9.75
C GLY A 36 -3.49 0.50 10.17
N GLY A 37 -3.80 -0.77 10.06
CA GLY A 37 -2.90 -1.84 10.44
C GLY A 37 -2.96 -3.00 9.46
N PRO A 38 -2.28 -4.11 9.77
CA PRO A 38 -2.17 -5.24 8.84
C PRO A 38 -3.36 -6.20 8.87
N ASN A 39 -4.41 -5.90 9.61
CA ASN A 39 -5.52 -6.84 9.85
C ASN A 39 -6.34 -7.16 8.60
N ALA A 40 -6.57 -6.18 7.75
CA ALA A 40 -7.32 -6.37 6.51
C ALA A 40 -6.37 -6.51 5.34
N GLY A 41 -6.66 -7.45 4.44
CA GLY A 41 -5.91 -7.61 3.22
C GLY A 41 -6.66 -7.02 2.03
N HIS A 42 -5.93 -6.54 1.06
CA HIS A 42 -6.47 -6.09 -0.21
C HIS A 42 -5.86 -6.92 -1.34
N THR A 43 -6.70 -7.65 -2.06
CA THR A 43 -6.24 -8.52 -3.14
C THR A 43 -6.18 -7.75 -4.46
N ILE A 44 -5.04 -7.79 -5.10
CA ILE A 44 -4.80 -7.17 -6.40
C ILE A 44 -4.34 -8.24 -7.37
N GLU A 45 -4.86 -8.20 -8.59
CA GLU A 45 -4.39 -9.03 -9.67
C GLU A 45 -3.49 -8.20 -10.59
N PHE A 46 -2.25 -8.63 -10.75
CA PHE A 46 -1.27 -7.94 -11.55
C PHE A 46 -0.45 -8.96 -12.34
N ASP A 47 -0.39 -8.77 -13.67
CA ASP A 47 0.38 -9.62 -14.57
C ASP A 47 0.05 -11.12 -14.40
N GLY A 48 -1.24 -11.41 -14.27
CA GLY A 48 -1.73 -12.77 -14.12
C GLY A 48 -1.52 -13.39 -12.76
N LYS A 49 -0.99 -12.65 -11.79
CA LYS A 49 -0.73 -13.12 -10.43
C LYS A 49 -1.59 -12.36 -9.44
N LYS A 50 -1.95 -13.04 -8.35
CA LYS A 50 -2.69 -12.41 -7.26
C LYS A 50 -1.75 -12.06 -6.12
N PHE A 51 -1.87 -10.85 -5.64
CA PHE A 51 -1.14 -10.34 -4.48
C PHE A 51 -2.11 -9.91 -3.41
N VAL A 52 -1.81 -10.20 -2.17
CA VAL A 52 -2.58 -9.69 -1.04
C VAL A 52 -1.70 -8.68 -0.31
N LEU A 53 -2.11 -7.42 -0.35
CA LEU A 53 -1.40 -6.35 0.33
C LEU A 53 -2.08 -6.02 1.65
N HIS A 54 -1.32 -5.97 2.72
CA HIS A 54 -1.80 -5.58 4.04
C HIS A 54 -1.32 -4.19 4.43
N THR A 55 -0.10 -3.84 4.06
CA THR A 55 0.55 -2.60 4.48
C THR A 55 0.99 -1.75 3.30
N ILE A 56 1.54 -2.36 2.27
CA ILE A 56 2.10 -1.65 1.12
C ILE A 56 0.97 -1.05 0.29
N PRO A 57 1.05 0.24 -0.07
CA PRO A 57 0.05 0.84 -0.96
C PRO A 57 0.01 0.18 -2.33
N SER A 58 -1.17 0.12 -2.92
CA SER A 58 -1.37 -0.52 -4.22
C SER A 58 -0.68 0.20 -5.37
N GLY A 59 -0.28 1.45 -5.18
CA GLY A 59 0.51 2.16 -6.18
C GLY A 59 1.85 1.52 -6.48
N ILE A 60 2.26 0.53 -5.68
CA ILE A 60 3.52 -0.19 -5.91
C ILE A 60 3.55 -0.89 -7.27
N PHE A 61 2.39 -1.24 -7.83
CA PHE A 61 2.31 -1.89 -9.13
C PHE A 61 2.44 -0.90 -10.30
N ASN A 62 2.44 0.39 -10.03
CA ASN A 62 2.66 1.42 -11.04
C ASN A 62 4.08 1.93 -10.90
N GLU A 63 4.93 1.64 -11.89
CA GLU A 63 6.35 1.99 -11.87
C GLU A 63 6.61 3.48 -11.70
N LYS A 64 5.68 4.34 -12.10
CA LYS A 64 5.84 5.79 -12.02
C LYS A 64 5.40 6.36 -10.68
N CYS A 65 4.82 5.53 -9.82
CA CYS A 65 4.21 5.98 -8.58
C CYS A 65 5.16 5.81 -7.40
N ILE A 66 5.23 6.83 -6.56
CA ILE A 66 5.92 6.77 -5.28
C ILE A 66 4.89 6.40 -4.22
N ASN A 67 5.23 5.47 -3.36
CA ASN A 67 4.35 4.95 -2.33
C ASN A 67 4.89 5.31 -0.96
N VAL A 68 4.02 5.81 -0.09
CA VAL A 68 4.41 6.27 1.24
C VAL A 68 3.54 5.59 2.30
N ILE A 69 4.19 5.07 3.32
CA ILE A 69 3.52 4.57 4.52
C ILE A 69 3.75 5.60 5.62
N GLY A 70 2.67 6.27 6.01
CA GLY A 70 2.73 7.34 7.00
C GLY A 70 2.80 6.84 8.43
N ASN A 71 2.99 7.76 9.37
CA ASN A 71 3.21 7.44 10.78
C ASN A 71 1.97 6.89 11.51
N GLY A 72 0.78 7.05 10.96
CA GLY A 72 -0.43 6.49 11.53
C GLY A 72 -0.68 5.01 11.19
N VAL A 73 0.21 4.40 10.39
CA VAL A 73 0.09 2.99 10.01
C VAL A 73 0.85 2.13 11.02
N ILE A 74 0.22 1.04 11.46
CA ILE A 74 0.86 0.04 12.32
C ILE A 74 1.39 -1.07 11.41
N ILE A 75 2.69 -1.35 11.51
CA ILE A 75 3.37 -2.30 10.65
C ILE A 75 3.70 -3.57 11.43
N ASP A 76 3.22 -4.70 10.96
CA ASP A 76 3.67 -6.01 11.43
C ASP A 76 4.90 -6.40 10.61
N ALA A 77 6.04 -6.50 11.26
CA ALA A 77 7.31 -6.71 10.58
C ALA A 77 7.34 -8.01 9.76
N LYS A 78 6.70 -9.07 10.26
CA LYS A 78 6.66 -10.35 9.55
C LYS A 78 5.78 -10.26 8.31
N ILE A 79 4.59 -9.70 8.46
CA ILE A 79 3.65 -9.54 7.33
C ILE A 79 4.28 -8.63 6.28
N PHE A 80 4.91 -7.54 6.71
CA PHE A 80 5.54 -6.59 5.80
C PHE A 80 6.68 -7.23 5.02
N LYS A 81 7.52 -8.02 5.70
CA LYS A 81 8.60 -8.73 5.03
C LYS A 81 8.07 -9.71 3.99
N ASP A 82 7.00 -10.44 4.31
CA ASP A 82 6.39 -11.38 3.37
C ASP A 82 5.84 -10.66 2.14
N GLU A 83 5.24 -9.49 2.31
CA GLU A 83 4.77 -8.66 1.19
C GLU A 83 5.94 -8.26 0.29
N ILE A 84 7.02 -7.77 0.87
CA ILE A 84 8.21 -7.34 0.13
C ILE A 84 8.81 -8.53 -0.63
N ASP A 85 8.93 -9.66 0.01
CA ASP A 85 9.53 -10.86 -0.61
C ASP A 85 8.70 -11.32 -1.82
N LYS A 86 7.38 -11.33 -1.70
CA LYS A 86 6.51 -11.70 -2.83
C LYS A 86 6.62 -10.73 -4.00
N LEU A 87 6.71 -9.43 -3.72
CA LEU A 87 6.88 -8.44 -4.76
C LEU A 87 8.22 -8.62 -5.47
N ALA A 88 9.29 -8.85 -4.70
CA ALA A 88 10.62 -9.08 -5.27
C ALA A 88 10.67 -10.34 -6.13
N GLU A 89 10.04 -11.42 -5.71
CA GLU A 89 9.95 -12.67 -6.48
C GLU A 89 9.25 -12.46 -7.81
N SER A 90 8.35 -11.52 -7.88
CA SER A 90 7.59 -11.21 -9.08
C SER A 90 8.25 -10.15 -9.96
N GLY A 91 9.47 -9.73 -9.62
CA GLY A 91 10.22 -8.75 -10.39
C GLY A 91 9.84 -7.29 -10.15
N ILE A 92 9.08 -7.01 -9.10
CA ILE A 92 8.68 -5.64 -8.77
C ILE A 92 9.75 -5.05 -7.84
N ASP A 93 10.44 -4.01 -8.33
CA ASP A 93 11.47 -3.31 -7.58
C ASP A 93 10.83 -2.18 -6.77
N ILE A 94 10.92 -2.29 -5.44
CA ILE A 94 10.34 -1.29 -4.55
C ILE A 94 11.35 -0.22 -4.12
N ARG A 95 12.62 -0.38 -4.47
CA ARG A 95 13.66 0.58 -4.10
C ARG A 95 13.36 1.93 -4.75
N ASP A 96 13.53 2.99 -3.99
CA ASP A 96 13.26 4.36 -4.42
C ASP A 96 11.78 4.64 -4.76
N ARG A 97 10.90 3.69 -4.50
CA ARG A 97 9.46 3.84 -4.75
C ARG A 97 8.60 3.57 -3.53
N LEU A 98 9.18 3.05 -2.45
CA LEU A 98 8.46 2.82 -1.19
C LEU A 98 9.22 3.53 -0.07
N PHE A 99 8.52 4.42 0.62
CA PHE A 99 9.06 5.17 1.75
C PHE A 99 8.19 4.95 2.98
N ILE A 100 8.83 4.78 4.12
CA ILE A 100 8.15 4.50 5.38
C ILE A 100 8.54 5.60 6.36
N SER A 101 7.54 6.17 7.05
CA SER A 101 7.81 7.13 8.10
C SER A 101 8.65 6.48 9.21
N ASN A 102 9.69 7.18 9.66
CA ASN A 102 10.51 6.71 10.77
C ASN A 102 9.78 6.76 12.12
N LYS A 103 8.55 7.30 12.13
CA LYS A 103 7.69 7.34 13.32
C LYS A 103 6.58 6.30 13.28
N SER A 104 6.59 5.39 12.32
CA SER A 104 5.60 4.31 12.26
C SER A 104 5.79 3.34 13.43
N HIS A 105 4.68 2.80 13.89
CA HIS A 105 4.70 1.82 14.97
C HIS A 105 4.90 0.42 14.40
N LEU A 106 5.79 -0.35 15.02
CA LEU A 106 6.10 -1.72 14.61
C LEU A 106 5.54 -2.71 15.61
N ILE A 107 4.93 -3.78 15.10
CA ILE A 107 4.62 -4.97 15.87
C ILE A 107 5.76 -5.95 15.67
N ILE A 108 6.44 -6.30 16.76
CA ILE A 108 7.56 -7.23 16.73
C ILE A 108 7.12 -8.54 17.38
N PRO A 109 7.35 -9.68 16.71
CA PRO A 109 7.00 -10.98 17.29
C PRO A 109 7.82 -11.33 18.52
#